data_da9101ffe00e27ea34b031383f176f25
#
_entry.id   da9101ffe00e27ea34b031383f176f25
#
_cell.length_a   1.000
_cell.length_b   1.000
_cell.length_c   1.000
_cell.angle_alpha   90.00
_cell.angle_beta   90.00
_cell.angle_gamma   90.00
#
_symmetry.space_group_name_H-M   'P 1'
#
loop_
_entity.id
_entity.type
_entity.pdbx_description
1 polymer ?
#
loop_
_entity_poly.entity_id
_entity_poly.type
_entity_poly.pdbx_seq_one_letter_code
_entity_poly.pdbx_strand_id
1 'polypeptide(L)'
;GVYASVGIAVVYFVNVYKYIGGYRNISKQRKYLVKLASASTVFFIIFPLTIYVLSYIPFIKVYTDKGLIQTAIDNGKLMLSYHSVTVFEHPYSSEWYEWLWDKRPLLDSYSILSRDKISTVATFINPLLCWGGFAALFHQIYLWKTRRSNNSVFLVLAYASVMLPWLFIHRTVFIYQYFLGMIFLVLMIANSFSHCLKGRKYMVITGGMSIVLFVLFYPVLSGMAVNIDFVNQILEWLPTWRLAL
;
A
#
# COMPACT_ATOMS: atom_id res chain seq x y z
N GLY A 1 2.92 7.23 -4.84
CA GLY A 1 2.37 8.59 -4.62
C GLY A 1 1.24 8.92 -5.58
N VAL A 2 1.47 8.87 -6.90
CA VAL A 2 0.48 9.29 -7.92
C VAL A 2 -0.82 8.48 -7.83
N TYR A 3 -0.76 7.17 -7.65
CA TYR A 3 -1.98 6.33 -7.57
C TYR A 3 -2.84 6.63 -6.34
N ALA A 4 -2.23 6.92 -5.19
CA ALA A 4 -2.98 7.32 -4.00
C ALA A 4 -3.71 8.67 -4.17
N SER A 5 -3.18 9.56 -5.02
CA SER A 5 -3.81 10.85 -5.31
C SER A 5 -5.15 10.72 -6.03
N VAL A 6 -5.36 9.65 -6.79
CA VAL A 6 -6.65 9.38 -7.46
C VAL A 6 -7.76 9.19 -6.43
N GLY A 7 -7.54 8.41 -5.37
CA GLY A 7 -8.52 8.22 -4.31
C GLY A 7 -8.81 9.51 -3.53
N ILE A 8 -7.76 10.28 -3.24
CA ILE A 8 -7.90 11.60 -2.59
C ILE A 8 -8.72 12.53 -3.50
N ALA A 9 -8.45 12.55 -4.81
CA ALA A 9 -9.20 13.35 -5.76
C ALA A 9 -10.69 12.97 -5.79
N VAL A 10 -11.03 11.68 -5.81
CA VAL A 10 -12.42 11.21 -5.76
C VAL A 10 -13.13 11.71 -4.50
N VAL A 11 -12.53 11.52 -3.32
CA VAL A 11 -13.09 12.01 -2.05
C VAL A 11 -13.24 13.51 -2.06
N TYR A 12 -12.24 14.22 -2.55
CA TYR A 12 -12.25 15.67 -2.68
C TYR A 12 -13.42 16.14 -3.56
N PHE A 13 -13.54 15.64 -4.79
CA PHE A 13 -14.60 16.04 -5.71
C PHE A 13 -15.99 15.68 -5.22
N VAL A 14 -16.20 14.54 -4.58
CA VAL A 14 -17.47 14.17 -3.96
C VAL A 14 -17.88 15.15 -2.87
N ASN A 15 -16.94 15.56 -2.01
CA ASN A 15 -17.22 16.55 -0.97
C ASN A 15 -17.49 17.95 -1.54
N VAL A 16 -16.71 18.35 -2.54
CA VAL A 16 -16.95 19.63 -3.26
C VAL A 16 -18.33 19.64 -3.89
N TYR A 17 -18.72 18.58 -4.59
CA TYR A 17 -20.04 18.47 -5.21
C TYR A 17 -21.19 18.58 -4.19
N LYS A 18 -21.09 17.84 -3.06
CA LYS A 18 -22.09 17.93 -1.97
C LYS A 18 -22.19 19.33 -1.38
N TYR A 19 -21.05 20.00 -1.20
CA TYR A 19 -21.00 21.33 -0.61
C TYR A 19 -21.58 22.39 -1.54
N ILE A 20 -21.27 22.32 -2.84
CA ILE A 20 -21.78 23.25 -3.88
C ILE A 20 -23.30 23.13 -4.00
N GLY A 21 -23.85 21.91 -3.96
CA GLY A 21 -25.30 21.68 -4.04
C GLY A 21 -26.11 22.37 -2.93
N GLY A 22 -25.46 22.75 -1.81
CA GLY A 22 -26.08 23.52 -0.71
C GLY A 22 -26.19 25.02 -0.98
N TYR A 23 -25.49 25.59 -1.97
CA TYR A 23 -25.52 27.02 -2.23
C TYR A 23 -26.65 27.39 -3.20
N ARG A 24 -27.59 28.23 -2.76
CA ARG A 24 -28.61 28.85 -3.61
C ARG A 24 -28.11 30.06 -4.42
N ASN A 25 -27.00 30.69 -4.01
CA ASN A 25 -26.44 31.90 -4.62
C ASN A 25 -25.21 31.62 -5.45
N ILE A 26 -25.33 31.81 -6.76
CA ILE A 26 -24.25 31.53 -7.77
C ILE A 26 -22.98 32.34 -7.50
N SER A 27 -23.09 33.60 -7.04
CA SER A 27 -21.92 34.44 -6.75
C SER A 27 -21.10 33.89 -5.56
N LYS A 28 -21.77 33.43 -4.50
CA LYS A 28 -21.12 32.80 -3.34
C LYS A 28 -20.47 31.44 -3.74
N GLN A 29 -21.15 30.66 -4.56
CA GLN A 29 -20.68 29.44 -5.12
C GLN A 29 -19.38 29.63 -5.92
N ARG A 30 -19.37 30.64 -6.84
CA ARG A 30 -18.18 30.99 -7.64
C ARG A 30 -17.00 31.41 -6.77
N LYS A 31 -17.19 32.28 -5.80
CA LYS A 31 -16.14 32.71 -4.86
C LYS A 31 -15.55 31.54 -4.10
N TYR A 32 -16.39 30.61 -3.63
CA TYR A 32 -15.93 29.40 -2.95
C TYR A 32 -15.09 28.51 -3.87
N LEU A 33 -15.56 28.26 -5.09
CA LEU A 33 -14.84 27.46 -6.08
C LEU A 33 -13.47 28.04 -6.43
N VAL A 34 -13.37 29.34 -6.64
CA VAL A 34 -12.11 30.02 -6.92
C VAL A 34 -11.15 29.87 -5.73
N LYS A 35 -11.61 30.13 -4.50
CA LYS A 35 -10.78 29.96 -3.30
C LYS A 35 -10.31 28.52 -3.13
N LEU A 36 -11.21 27.57 -3.36
CA LEU A 36 -10.91 26.16 -3.25
C LEU A 36 -9.91 25.71 -4.33
N ALA A 37 -10.11 26.11 -5.59
CA ALA A 37 -9.18 25.82 -6.69
C ALA A 37 -7.79 26.41 -6.43
N SER A 38 -7.70 27.67 -5.98
CA SER A 38 -6.43 28.30 -5.63
C SER A 38 -5.72 27.56 -4.50
N ALA A 39 -6.42 27.23 -3.41
CA ALA A 39 -5.85 26.46 -2.31
C ALA A 39 -5.39 25.07 -2.77
N SER A 40 -6.20 24.38 -3.58
CA SER A 40 -5.85 23.07 -4.12
C SER A 40 -4.63 23.13 -5.02
N THR A 41 -4.50 24.13 -5.88
CA THR A 41 -3.30 24.32 -6.71
C THR A 41 -2.06 24.50 -5.85
N VAL A 42 -2.13 25.31 -4.81
CA VAL A 42 -1.00 25.51 -3.89
C VAL A 42 -0.62 24.22 -3.18
N PHE A 43 -1.58 23.55 -2.53
CA PHE A 43 -1.28 22.40 -1.67
C PHE A 43 -1.03 21.11 -2.43
N PHE A 44 -1.66 20.88 -3.58
CA PHE A 44 -1.53 19.63 -4.32
C PHE A 44 -0.60 19.68 -5.53
N ILE A 45 -0.22 20.89 -5.99
CA ILE A 45 0.67 21.05 -7.14
C ILE A 45 1.93 21.81 -6.74
N ILE A 46 1.83 23.08 -6.35
CA ILE A 46 2.98 23.93 -6.10
C ILE A 46 3.85 23.39 -4.97
N PHE A 47 3.24 23.12 -3.83
CA PHE A 47 3.95 22.66 -2.63
C PHE A 47 4.68 21.32 -2.82
N PRO A 48 4.03 20.25 -3.35
CA PRO A 48 4.72 18.99 -3.64
C PRO A 48 5.82 19.12 -4.69
N LEU A 49 5.61 19.89 -5.76
CA LEU A 49 6.64 20.13 -6.76
C LEU A 49 7.83 20.88 -6.18
N THR A 50 7.58 21.89 -5.34
CA THR A 50 8.65 22.64 -4.66
C THR A 50 9.47 21.69 -3.76
N ILE A 51 8.81 20.89 -2.93
CA ILE A 51 9.50 19.89 -2.07
C ILE A 51 10.29 18.91 -2.93
N TYR A 52 9.70 18.40 -4.02
CA TYR A 52 10.37 17.48 -4.93
C TYR A 52 11.65 18.09 -5.51
N VAL A 53 11.59 19.30 -6.05
CA VAL A 53 12.77 19.99 -6.62
C VAL A 53 13.80 20.26 -5.52
N LEU A 54 13.40 20.79 -4.37
CA LEU A 54 14.31 21.10 -3.26
C LEU A 54 14.98 19.84 -2.69
N SER A 55 14.37 18.68 -2.77
CA SER A 55 14.94 17.41 -2.29
C SER A 55 16.22 17.02 -3.06
N TYR A 56 16.45 17.59 -4.25
CA TYR A 56 17.68 17.36 -5.03
C TYR A 56 18.86 18.26 -4.62
N ILE A 57 18.69 19.22 -3.71
CA ILE A 57 19.78 20.09 -3.25
C ILE A 57 20.99 19.30 -2.72
N PRO A 58 20.83 18.29 -1.86
CA PRO A 58 21.97 17.49 -1.41
C PRO A 58 22.61 16.70 -2.56
N PHE A 59 21.81 16.22 -3.50
CA PHE A 59 22.27 15.40 -4.61
C PHE A 59 23.17 16.20 -5.59
N ILE A 60 22.78 17.42 -5.98
CA ILE A 60 23.56 18.24 -6.91
C ILE A 60 24.93 18.67 -6.34
N LYS A 61 25.04 18.74 -5.02
CA LYS A 61 26.31 19.09 -4.35
C LYS A 61 27.38 18.00 -4.47
N VAL A 62 26.97 16.77 -4.77
CA VAL A 62 27.83 15.58 -4.73
C VAL A 62 27.99 14.93 -6.12
N TYR A 63 26.93 14.91 -6.91
CA TYR A 63 26.87 14.00 -8.07
C TYR A 63 26.77 14.70 -9.44
N THR A 64 26.58 16.01 -9.52
CA THR A 64 26.36 16.65 -10.83
C THR A 64 26.72 18.13 -10.83
N ASP A 65 27.21 18.61 -12.00
CA ASP A 65 27.42 20.03 -12.30
C ASP A 65 26.17 20.69 -12.90
N LYS A 66 25.06 19.92 -13.04
CA LYS A 66 23.80 20.41 -13.58
C LYS A 66 23.03 21.24 -12.56
N GLY A 67 22.25 22.18 -13.05
CA GLY A 67 21.36 22.98 -12.22
C GLY A 67 20.25 22.14 -11.56
N LEU A 68 19.73 22.61 -10.43
CA LEU A 68 18.75 21.93 -9.59
C LEU A 68 17.50 21.45 -10.36
N ILE A 69 16.90 22.35 -11.15
CA ILE A 69 15.68 22.05 -11.91
C ILE A 69 15.96 21.01 -12.99
N GLN A 70 17.09 21.16 -13.72
CA GLN A 70 17.46 20.20 -14.76
C GLN A 70 17.69 18.80 -14.17
N THR A 71 18.36 18.71 -13.03
CA THR A 71 18.58 17.45 -12.32
C THR A 71 17.26 16.79 -11.90
N ALA A 72 16.33 17.56 -11.35
CA ALA A 72 15.01 17.03 -10.97
C ALA A 72 14.22 16.52 -12.18
N ILE A 73 14.27 17.22 -13.32
CA ILE A 73 13.62 16.80 -14.57
C ILE A 73 14.27 15.53 -15.13
N ASP A 74 15.59 15.48 -15.22
CA ASP A 74 16.32 14.34 -15.80
C ASP A 74 16.10 13.08 -14.97
N ASN A 75 16.17 13.17 -13.64
CA ASN A 75 15.87 12.05 -12.76
C ASN A 75 14.38 11.63 -12.82
N GLY A 76 13.46 12.59 -12.93
CA GLY A 76 12.05 12.30 -13.13
C GLY A 76 11.79 11.52 -14.42
N LYS A 77 12.42 11.90 -15.51
CA LYS A 77 12.36 11.19 -16.81
C LYS A 77 12.97 9.79 -16.71
N LEU A 78 14.15 9.67 -16.08
CA LEU A 78 14.81 8.39 -15.86
C LEU A 78 13.94 7.44 -15.05
N MET A 79 13.37 7.90 -13.95
CA MET A 79 12.46 7.09 -13.13
C MET A 79 11.22 6.66 -13.90
N LEU A 80 10.62 7.56 -14.69
CA LEU A 80 9.46 7.24 -15.51
C LEU A 80 9.79 6.16 -16.54
N SER A 81 10.89 6.32 -17.30
CA SER A 81 11.32 5.35 -18.29
C SER A 81 11.67 4.00 -17.66
N TYR A 82 12.42 4.00 -16.56
CA TYR A 82 12.73 2.77 -15.82
C TYR A 82 11.48 2.03 -15.37
N HIS A 83 10.51 2.74 -14.81
CA HIS A 83 9.28 2.13 -14.31
C HIS A 83 8.27 1.76 -15.39
N SER A 84 8.39 2.24 -16.61
CA SER A 84 7.48 1.92 -17.71
C SER A 84 7.94 0.72 -18.55
N VAL A 85 9.25 0.44 -18.60
CA VAL A 85 9.84 -0.51 -19.58
C VAL A 85 10.49 -1.72 -18.91
N THR A 86 10.80 -1.66 -17.61
CA THR A 86 11.58 -2.72 -16.96
C THR A 86 10.73 -3.97 -16.74
N VAL A 87 10.85 -4.92 -17.67
CA VAL A 87 10.31 -6.29 -17.53
C VAL A 87 11.51 -7.23 -17.48
N PHE A 88 11.63 -7.98 -16.37
CA PHE A 88 12.62 -9.04 -16.22
C PHE A 88 12.00 -10.22 -15.46
N GLU A 89 12.43 -11.40 -15.78
CA GLU A 89 12.03 -12.60 -15.03
C GLU A 89 12.72 -12.60 -13.67
N HIS A 90 11.94 -12.76 -12.64
CA HIS A 90 12.45 -12.87 -11.27
C HIS A 90 11.66 -13.95 -10.52
N PRO A 91 12.33 -14.91 -9.86
CA PRO A 91 11.67 -16.07 -9.24
C PRO A 91 10.64 -15.67 -8.16
N TYR A 92 10.80 -14.53 -7.56
CA TYR A 92 9.91 -13.97 -6.51
C TYR A 92 9.00 -12.85 -7.02
N SER A 93 8.95 -12.61 -8.33
CA SER A 93 7.95 -11.68 -8.89
C SER A 93 6.55 -12.24 -8.68
N SER A 94 5.59 -11.37 -8.47
CA SER A 94 4.20 -11.74 -8.21
C SER A 94 3.26 -10.75 -8.84
N GLU A 95 2.20 -11.25 -9.45
CA GLU A 95 1.14 -10.42 -10.03
C GLU A 95 0.32 -9.73 -8.93
N TRP A 96 -0.22 -8.55 -9.22
CA TRP A 96 -0.95 -7.76 -8.24
C TRP A 96 -2.13 -8.51 -7.59
N TYR A 97 -2.80 -9.41 -8.29
CA TYR A 97 -3.89 -10.23 -7.75
C TYR A 97 -3.40 -11.36 -6.83
N GLU A 98 -2.16 -11.79 -6.97
CA GLU A 98 -1.53 -12.79 -6.09
C GLU A 98 -1.27 -12.23 -4.69
N TRP A 99 -1.15 -10.89 -4.56
CA TRP A 99 -0.97 -10.23 -3.27
C TRP A 99 -2.19 -10.36 -2.36
N LEU A 100 -3.38 -10.51 -2.93
CA LEU A 100 -4.62 -10.69 -2.17
C LEU A 100 -4.60 -11.95 -1.29
N TRP A 101 -3.78 -12.94 -1.68
CA TRP A 101 -3.65 -14.23 -0.99
C TRP A 101 -2.29 -14.39 -0.32
N ASP A 102 -1.43 -13.40 -0.40
CA ASP A 102 -0.03 -13.53 0.02
C ASP A 102 0.65 -14.74 -0.63
N LYS A 103 0.40 -14.94 -1.93
CA LYS A 103 0.76 -16.17 -2.63
C LYS A 103 2.26 -16.36 -2.75
N ARG A 104 3.03 -15.27 -2.94
CA ARG A 104 4.46 -15.33 -3.21
C ARG A 104 5.21 -14.26 -2.42
N PRO A 105 5.79 -14.61 -1.26
CA PRO A 105 6.74 -13.77 -0.54
C PRO A 105 7.92 -13.39 -1.42
N LEU A 106 8.53 -12.23 -1.17
CA LEU A 106 9.80 -11.85 -1.76
C LEU A 106 10.92 -12.24 -0.79
N LEU A 107 11.89 -12.99 -1.27
CA LEU A 107 13.11 -13.28 -0.53
C LEU A 107 14.14 -12.19 -0.87
N ASP A 108 14.38 -11.29 0.08
CA ASP A 108 15.28 -10.14 -0.09
C ASP A 108 16.74 -10.50 0.13
N SER A 109 17.01 -11.43 1.06
CA SER A 109 18.35 -11.89 1.38
C SER A 109 18.34 -13.34 1.86
N TYR A 110 19.38 -14.08 1.51
CA TYR A 110 19.54 -15.47 1.87
C TYR A 110 21.03 -15.80 2.07
N SER A 111 21.34 -16.50 3.16
CA SER A 111 22.69 -16.97 3.47
C SER A 111 22.65 -18.30 4.19
N ILE A 112 23.41 -19.28 3.72
CA ILE A 112 23.63 -20.56 4.39
C ILE A 112 24.70 -20.36 5.47
N LEU A 113 24.34 -20.58 6.72
CA LEU A 113 25.25 -20.44 7.86
C LEU A 113 25.92 -21.77 8.23
N SER A 114 25.17 -22.87 8.10
CA SER A 114 25.66 -24.24 8.32
C SER A 114 24.75 -25.22 7.56
N ARG A 115 25.00 -26.56 7.72
CA ARG A 115 24.18 -27.58 7.04
C ARG A 115 22.68 -27.51 7.40
N ASP A 116 22.35 -27.05 8.58
CA ASP A 116 21.01 -27.03 9.15
C ASP A 116 20.49 -25.62 9.45
N LYS A 117 21.30 -24.58 9.24
CA LYS A 117 20.94 -23.19 9.58
C LYS A 117 21.11 -22.24 8.42
N ILE A 118 20.10 -21.40 8.27
CA ILE A 118 20.05 -20.32 7.30
C ILE A 118 19.77 -18.98 7.99
N SER A 119 20.11 -17.93 7.32
CA SER A 119 19.68 -16.57 7.64
C SER A 119 18.93 -16.04 6.42
N THR A 120 17.68 -15.66 6.60
CA THR A 120 16.84 -15.15 5.52
C THR A 120 16.17 -13.85 5.93
N VAL A 121 16.00 -12.94 4.97
CA VAL A 121 15.14 -11.78 5.10
C VAL A 121 14.10 -11.88 4.00
N ALA A 122 12.85 -12.08 4.38
CA ALA A 122 11.74 -12.20 3.45
C ALA A 122 10.69 -11.11 3.71
N THR A 123 10.12 -10.60 2.63
CA THR A 123 8.99 -9.66 2.68
C THR A 123 7.71 -10.39 2.32
N PHE A 124 6.79 -10.45 3.27
CA PHE A 124 5.43 -10.96 3.10
C PHE A 124 4.49 -10.31 4.10
N ILE A 125 3.21 -10.61 3.98
CA ILE A 125 2.18 -9.99 4.79
C ILE A 125 1.84 -10.93 5.96
N ASN A 126 1.46 -10.36 7.11
CA ASN A 126 0.91 -11.18 8.19
C ASN A 126 -0.35 -11.91 7.67
N PRO A 127 -0.35 -13.26 7.62
CA PRO A 127 -1.42 -14.02 6.98
C PRO A 127 -2.81 -13.74 7.53
N LEU A 128 -2.92 -13.55 8.86
CA LEU A 128 -4.19 -13.23 9.50
C LEU A 128 -4.74 -11.88 9.04
N LEU A 129 -3.88 -10.87 8.88
CA LEU A 129 -4.27 -9.54 8.43
C LEU A 129 -4.57 -9.53 6.93
N CYS A 130 -3.82 -10.30 6.13
CA CYS A 130 -4.04 -10.43 4.69
C CYS A 130 -5.39 -11.08 4.40
N TRP A 131 -5.59 -12.31 4.87
CA TRP A 131 -6.79 -13.09 4.58
C TRP A 131 -8.01 -12.55 5.32
N GLY A 132 -7.85 -12.13 6.58
CA GLY A 132 -8.91 -11.47 7.34
C GLY A 132 -9.31 -10.12 6.74
N GLY A 133 -8.35 -9.36 6.22
CA GLY A 133 -8.59 -8.10 5.53
C GLY A 133 -9.34 -8.30 4.22
N PHE A 134 -8.97 -9.32 3.45
CA PHE A 134 -9.68 -9.68 2.24
C PHE A 134 -11.14 -10.10 2.53
N ALA A 135 -11.38 -10.90 3.57
CA ALA A 135 -12.74 -11.20 4.03
C ALA A 135 -13.48 -9.93 4.49
N ALA A 136 -12.80 -9.03 5.20
CA ALA A 136 -13.37 -7.77 5.64
C ALA A 136 -13.75 -6.85 4.47
N LEU A 137 -13.04 -6.88 3.33
CA LEU A 137 -13.41 -6.14 2.11
C LEU A 137 -14.83 -6.51 1.65
N PHE A 138 -15.16 -7.79 1.59
CA PHE A 138 -16.53 -8.22 1.23
C PHE A 138 -17.56 -7.75 2.25
N HIS A 139 -17.21 -7.76 3.53
CA HIS A 139 -18.08 -7.22 4.56
C HIS A 139 -18.28 -5.69 4.42
N GLN A 140 -17.24 -4.93 4.02
CA GLN A 140 -17.39 -3.50 3.73
C GLN A 140 -18.32 -3.27 2.53
N ILE A 141 -18.22 -4.06 1.47
CA ILE A 141 -19.12 -3.98 0.31
C ILE A 141 -20.58 -4.29 0.74
N TYR A 142 -20.77 -5.28 1.60
CA TYR A 142 -22.07 -5.58 2.19
C TYR A 142 -22.62 -4.39 3.00
N LEU A 143 -21.84 -3.80 3.90
CA LEU A 143 -22.23 -2.64 4.71
C LEU A 143 -22.52 -1.41 3.83
N TRP A 144 -21.77 -1.21 2.77
CA TRP A 144 -22.03 -0.16 1.80
C TRP A 144 -23.42 -0.34 1.14
N LYS A 145 -23.70 -1.54 0.61
CA LYS A 145 -24.95 -1.80 -0.10
C LYS A 145 -26.18 -1.81 0.80
N THR A 146 -26.09 -2.41 1.98
CA THR A 146 -27.24 -2.64 2.86
C THR A 146 -27.47 -1.53 3.87
N ARG A 147 -26.42 -0.98 4.46
CA ARG A 147 -26.48 0.03 5.53
C ARG A 147 -26.06 1.44 5.06
N ARG A 148 -25.67 1.60 3.81
CA ARG A 148 -25.17 2.85 3.23
C ARG A 148 -24.09 3.51 4.09
N SER A 149 -23.23 2.71 4.72
CA SER A 149 -22.17 3.17 5.61
C SER A 149 -21.15 4.02 4.85
N ASN A 150 -21.03 5.30 5.18
CA ASN A 150 -20.06 6.20 4.57
C ASN A 150 -18.60 5.75 4.82
N ASN A 151 -18.31 5.19 6.00
CA ASN A 151 -16.98 4.67 6.31
C ASN A 151 -16.63 3.49 5.38
N SER A 152 -17.59 2.60 5.15
CA SER A 152 -17.38 1.45 4.26
C SER A 152 -17.20 1.89 2.81
N VAL A 153 -17.98 2.88 2.35
CA VAL A 153 -17.78 3.48 1.01
C VAL A 153 -16.37 4.06 0.88
N PHE A 154 -15.95 4.85 1.86
CA PHE A 154 -14.62 5.44 1.88
C PHE A 154 -13.52 4.38 1.82
N LEU A 155 -13.59 3.36 2.68
CA LEU A 155 -12.57 2.29 2.75
C LEU A 155 -12.49 1.50 1.45
N VAL A 156 -13.63 1.12 0.87
CA VAL A 156 -13.66 0.37 -0.41
C VAL A 156 -13.08 1.22 -1.54
N LEU A 157 -13.47 2.49 -1.65
CA LEU A 157 -12.95 3.38 -2.69
C LEU A 157 -11.46 3.67 -2.50
N ALA A 158 -11.01 3.89 -1.26
CA ALA A 158 -9.61 4.11 -0.95
C ALA A 158 -8.75 2.88 -1.29
N TYR A 159 -9.19 1.68 -0.93
CA TYR A 159 -8.52 0.44 -1.31
C TYR A 159 -8.49 0.25 -2.82
N ALA A 160 -9.64 0.43 -3.49
CA ALA A 160 -9.73 0.34 -4.94
C ALA A 160 -8.79 1.34 -5.64
N SER A 161 -8.67 2.57 -5.13
CA SER A 161 -7.78 3.59 -5.70
C SER A 161 -6.29 3.20 -5.67
N VAL A 162 -5.90 2.37 -4.69
CA VAL A 162 -4.53 1.86 -4.58
C VAL A 162 -4.33 0.60 -5.41
N MET A 163 -5.36 -0.25 -5.53
CA MET A 163 -5.25 -1.56 -6.19
C MET A 163 -5.54 -1.50 -7.69
N LEU A 164 -6.58 -0.77 -8.13
CA LEU A 164 -6.99 -0.75 -9.55
C LEU A 164 -5.91 -0.26 -10.52
N PRO A 165 -5.03 0.70 -10.17
CA PRO A 165 -3.96 1.11 -11.07
C PRO A 165 -3.02 -0.02 -11.47
N TRP A 166 -2.88 -1.07 -10.64
CA TRP A 166 -2.02 -2.21 -10.94
C TRP A 166 -2.52 -3.05 -12.12
N LEU A 167 -3.81 -2.95 -12.49
CA LEU A 167 -4.37 -3.55 -13.70
C LEU A 167 -3.68 -3.07 -14.99
N PHE A 168 -3.11 -1.87 -14.98
CA PHE A 168 -2.49 -1.23 -16.14
C PHE A 168 -0.97 -1.27 -16.11
N ILE A 169 -0.38 -1.95 -15.13
CA ILE A 169 1.06 -2.03 -14.93
C ILE A 169 1.54 -3.40 -15.38
N HIS A 170 2.34 -3.41 -16.46
CA HIS A 170 2.86 -4.62 -17.10
C HIS A 170 4.35 -4.90 -16.79
N ARG A 171 4.92 -4.19 -15.82
CA ARG A 171 6.31 -4.42 -15.38
C ARG A 171 6.38 -5.50 -14.32
N THR A 172 7.60 -6.01 -14.07
CA THR A 172 7.88 -6.88 -12.92
C THR A 172 7.52 -6.18 -11.62
N VAL A 173 6.71 -6.83 -10.80
CA VAL A 173 6.19 -6.31 -9.53
C VAL A 173 6.35 -7.35 -8.42
N PHE A 174 6.32 -6.88 -7.17
CA PHE A 174 6.57 -7.68 -5.98
C PHE A 174 5.59 -7.34 -4.87
N ILE A 175 5.42 -8.24 -3.92
CA ILE A 175 4.44 -8.13 -2.84
C ILE A 175 4.61 -6.88 -1.95
N TYR A 176 5.81 -6.34 -1.77
CA TYR A 176 6.02 -5.13 -0.95
C TYR A 176 5.24 -3.91 -1.47
N GLN A 177 4.87 -3.91 -2.75
CA GLN A 177 4.08 -2.83 -3.36
C GLN A 177 2.63 -2.84 -2.86
N TYR A 178 2.18 -3.95 -2.28
CA TYR A 178 0.85 -4.08 -1.65
C TYR A 178 0.74 -3.38 -0.28
N PHE A 179 1.84 -2.92 0.29
CA PHE A 179 1.87 -2.34 1.64
C PHE A 179 0.80 -1.25 1.86
N LEU A 180 0.58 -0.37 0.88
CA LEU A 180 -0.46 0.66 0.96
C LEU A 180 -1.87 0.05 1.00
N GLY A 181 -2.12 -1.03 0.27
CA GLY A 181 -3.38 -1.77 0.30
C GLY A 181 -3.66 -2.38 1.67
N MET A 182 -2.63 -2.91 2.31
CA MET A 182 -2.73 -3.52 3.64
C MET A 182 -3.25 -2.58 4.72
N ILE A 183 -2.88 -1.30 4.68
CA ILE A 183 -3.38 -0.30 5.64
C ILE A 183 -4.90 -0.25 5.60
N PHE A 184 -5.48 -0.23 4.41
CA PHE A 184 -6.94 -0.21 4.25
C PHE A 184 -7.59 -1.54 4.68
N LEU A 185 -6.93 -2.68 4.43
CA LEU A 185 -7.44 -3.97 4.91
C LEU A 185 -7.51 -4.04 6.43
N VAL A 186 -6.49 -3.56 7.14
CA VAL A 186 -6.49 -3.48 8.60
C VAL A 186 -7.61 -2.55 9.10
N LEU A 187 -7.81 -1.40 8.46
CA LEU A 187 -8.91 -0.49 8.79
C LEU A 187 -10.28 -1.13 8.50
N MET A 188 -10.40 -1.94 7.44
CA MET A 188 -11.63 -2.69 7.14
C MET A 188 -11.92 -3.75 8.18
N ILE A 189 -10.92 -4.47 8.70
CA ILE A 189 -11.07 -5.41 9.82
C ILE A 189 -11.60 -4.66 11.04
N ALA A 190 -10.98 -3.54 11.41
CA ALA A 190 -11.40 -2.73 12.56
C ALA A 190 -12.83 -2.20 12.39
N ASN A 191 -13.17 -1.66 11.21
CA ASN A 191 -14.51 -1.18 10.92
C ASN A 191 -15.54 -2.33 10.92
N SER A 192 -15.18 -3.51 10.44
CA SER A 192 -16.05 -4.70 10.50
C SER A 192 -16.38 -5.09 11.93
N PHE A 193 -15.39 -5.10 12.79
CA PHE A 193 -15.60 -5.42 14.21
C PHE A 193 -16.40 -4.34 14.95
N SER A 194 -16.30 -3.06 14.56
CA SER A 194 -17.11 -2.00 15.17
C SER A 194 -18.62 -2.21 14.99
N HIS A 195 -19.00 -2.98 13.98
CA HIS A 195 -20.41 -3.36 13.73
C HIS A 195 -20.84 -4.66 14.47
N CYS A 196 -19.95 -5.29 15.23
CA CYS A 196 -20.25 -6.50 16.00
C CYS A 196 -20.49 -6.19 17.47
N LEU A 197 -21.43 -6.90 18.11
CA LEU A 197 -21.74 -6.74 19.54
C LEU A 197 -20.52 -6.92 20.47
N LYS A 198 -19.59 -7.80 20.10
CA LYS A 198 -18.34 -8.06 20.85
C LYS A 198 -17.10 -7.54 20.09
N GLY A 199 -17.26 -6.50 19.29
CA GLY A 199 -16.22 -6.03 18.36
C GLY A 199 -14.89 -5.70 19.02
N ARG A 200 -14.90 -5.05 20.20
CA ARG A 200 -13.68 -4.78 20.97
C ARG A 200 -12.92 -6.06 21.34
N LYS A 201 -13.64 -7.11 21.75
CA LYS A 201 -13.03 -8.42 22.06
C LYS A 201 -12.36 -9.01 20.81
N TYR A 202 -13.06 -8.98 19.67
CA TYR A 202 -12.50 -9.50 18.42
C TYR A 202 -11.28 -8.69 17.94
N MET A 203 -11.28 -7.36 18.07
CA MET A 203 -10.10 -6.53 17.79
C MET A 203 -8.90 -6.92 18.64
N VAL A 204 -9.09 -7.11 19.96
CA VAL A 204 -8.01 -7.50 20.87
C VAL A 204 -7.49 -8.89 20.53
N ILE A 205 -8.38 -9.86 20.25
CA ILE A 205 -7.97 -11.21 19.87
C ILE A 205 -7.19 -11.20 18.55
N THR A 206 -7.71 -10.53 17.51
CA THR A 206 -7.04 -10.44 16.21
C THR A 206 -5.69 -9.74 16.33
N GLY A 207 -5.61 -8.67 17.11
CA GLY A 207 -4.34 -7.99 17.37
C GLY A 207 -3.34 -8.88 18.09
N GLY A 208 -3.78 -9.59 19.14
CA GLY A 208 -2.93 -10.54 19.86
C GLY A 208 -2.43 -11.68 18.97
N MET A 209 -3.32 -12.29 18.19
CA MET A 209 -2.93 -13.33 17.22
C MET A 209 -1.98 -12.81 16.14
N SER A 210 -2.17 -11.58 15.66
CA SER A 210 -1.25 -10.96 14.71
C SER A 210 0.15 -10.77 15.29
N ILE A 211 0.26 -10.43 16.59
CA ILE A 211 1.53 -10.34 17.29
C ILE A 211 2.17 -11.73 17.43
N VAL A 212 1.40 -12.75 17.80
CA VAL A 212 1.91 -14.13 17.88
C VAL A 212 2.46 -14.59 16.54
N LEU A 213 1.74 -14.35 15.43
CA LEU A 213 2.22 -14.68 14.10
C LEU A 213 3.46 -13.86 13.73
N PHE A 214 3.52 -12.59 14.06
CA PHE A 214 4.71 -11.78 13.85
C PHE A 214 5.94 -12.36 14.57
N VAL A 215 5.79 -12.78 15.83
CA VAL A 215 6.87 -13.42 16.59
C VAL A 215 7.26 -14.77 15.97
N LEU A 216 6.29 -15.58 15.52
CA LEU A 216 6.54 -16.85 14.86
C LEU A 216 7.38 -16.69 13.58
N PHE A 217 7.02 -15.71 12.76
CA PHE A 217 7.71 -15.43 11.49
C PHE A 217 8.94 -14.52 11.65
N TYR A 218 9.18 -13.96 12.83
CA TYR A 218 10.25 -12.99 13.08
C TYR A 218 11.65 -13.46 12.60
N PRO A 219 12.05 -14.74 12.78
CA PRO A 219 13.36 -15.20 12.32
C PRO A 219 13.59 -14.98 10.82
N VAL A 220 12.58 -15.25 9.98
CA VAL A 220 12.66 -15.09 8.51
C VAL A 220 12.36 -13.65 8.04
N LEU A 221 11.90 -12.79 8.94
CA LEU A 221 11.74 -11.36 8.65
C LEU A 221 12.99 -10.55 9.00
N SER A 222 13.79 -11.02 9.96
CA SER A 222 14.89 -10.25 10.58
C SER A 222 16.30 -10.72 10.20
N GLY A 223 16.42 -11.81 9.47
CA GLY A 223 17.74 -12.40 9.16
C GLY A 223 18.38 -13.15 10.34
N MET A 224 17.60 -13.53 11.35
CA MET A 224 18.10 -14.39 12.42
C MET A 224 18.48 -15.78 11.89
N ALA A 225 19.50 -16.39 12.50
CA ALA A 225 19.85 -17.77 12.22
C ALA A 225 18.69 -18.70 12.64
N VAL A 226 18.16 -19.48 11.71
CA VAL A 226 17.02 -20.37 11.92
C VAL A 226 17.30 -21.73 11.30
N ASN A 227 16.72 -22.80 11.88
CA ASN A 227 16.83 -24.14 11.33
C ASN A 227 16.02 -24.26 10.04
N ILE A 228 16.59 -24.89 9.01
CA ILE A 228 15.97 -25.07 7.70
C ILE A 228 14.68 -25.90 7.82
N ASP A 229 14.68 -26.96 8.60
CA ASP A 229 13.51 -27.82 8.78
C ASP A 229 12.36 -27.07 9.45
N PHE A 230 12.67 -26.18 10.40
CA PHE A 230 11.67 -25.32 11.03
C PHE A 230 11.03 -24.38 10.00
N VAL A 231 11.81 -23.78 9.11
CA VAL A 231 11.27 -22.90 8.06
C VAL A 231 10.39 -23.70 7.10
N ASN A 232 10.87 -24.81 6.58
CA ASN A 232 10.15 -25.61 5.58
C ASN A 232 8.86 -26.25 6.13
N GLN A 233 8.88 -26.72 7.39
CA GLN A 233 7.75 -27.46 7.96
C GLN A 233 6.74 -26.56 8.69
N ILE A 234 7.19 -25.45 9.25
CA ILE A 234 6.35 -24.60 10.13
C ILE A 234 6.02 -23.26 9.51
N LEU A 235 6.93 -22.66 8.73
CA LEU A 235 6.75 -21.30 8.22
C LEU A 235 6.28 -21.26 6.76
N GLU A 236 6.55 -22.26 5.96
CA GLU A 236 6.07 -22.34 4.57
C GLU A 236 4.62 -22.88 4.52
N TRP A 237 3.65 -22.00 4.76
CA TRP A 237 2.23 -22.39 4.80
C TRP A 237 1.62 -22.64 3.43
N LEU A 238 2.17 -22.06 2.38
CA LEU A 238 1.71 -22.25 1.01
C LEU A 238 2.86 -22.89 0.17
N PRO A 239 2.55 -23.76 -0.80
CA PRO A 239 3.57 -24.39 -1.65
C PRO A 239 4.42 -23.40 -2.46
N THR A 240 3.96 -22.17 -2.57
CA THR A 240 4.63 -21.07 -3.27
C THR A 240 5.51 -20.23 -2.36
N TRP A 241 5.43 -20.44 -1.05
CA TRP A 241 6.30 -19.78 -0.10
C TRP A 241 7.64 -20.51 -0.08
N ARG A 242 8.66 -19.85 -0.56
CA ARG A 242 10.04 -20.35 -0.57
C ARG A 242 10.86 -19.41 0.29
N LEU A 243 10.85 -19.68 1.59
CA LEU A 243 11.54 -18.89 2.61
C LEU A 243 12.90 -19.49 2.97
N ALA A 244 13.09 -20.79 2.66
CA ALA A 244 14.35 -21.50 2.67
C ALA A 244 14.59 -22.08 1.25
N LEU A 245 15.69 -21.69 0.60
CA LEU A 245 16.07 -22.18 -0.72
C LEU A 245 16.71 -23.57 -0.64
#